data_12d0d089f615c9e76f045694ec007488
#
_entry.id   12d0d089f615c9e76f045694ec007488
#
_cell.length_a   1.000
_cell.length_b   1.000
_cell.length_c   1.000
_cell.angle_alpha   90.00
_cell.angle_beta   90.00
_cell.angle_gamma   90.00
#
_symmetry.space_group_name_H-M   'P 1'
#
loop_
_entity.id
_entity.type
_entity.pdbx_description
1 polymer ?
#
loop_
_entity_poly.entity_id
_entity_poly.type
_entity_poly.pdbx_seq_one_letter_code
_entity_poly.pdbx_strand_id
1 'polypeptide(L)'
;NNPSGFDTQCKFIEGSALFELPKIADGTVSAVISSPPYCNRYDYTRTYAMELAYLGMSEAGVRKLRQDLLSCTVENKSKIEQLQDYYKQIGQQERYERTMNIVDENAALQEINNALKNRNENGEINNKGVLKMVKGYFTELTFLFSELYRVCKTGAYVAFVNDNVRYAGEVIPVDFLTTNLAEQIGFTPVKIYTLKQQKGNSSQQMKKYGRVALRKSITIWKK
;
A
#
# COMPACT_ATOMS: atom_id res chain seq x y z
N ASN A 1 3.17 -32.88 -12.60
CA ASN A 1 4.54 -33.18 -13.08
C ASN A 1 5.34 -31.89 -13.05
N ASN A 2 6.26 -31.76 -12.09
CA ASN A 2 7.21 -30.66 -12.00
C ASN A 2 8.47 -31.05 -12.81
N PRO A 3 8.68 -30.51 -14.01
CA PRO A 3 9.77 -30.95 -14.89
C PRO A 3 11.16 -30.56 -14.41
N SER A 4 11.28 -29.76 -13.35
CA SER A 4 12.57 -29.24 -12.84
C SER A 4 13.16 -30.01 -11.67
N GLY A 5 12.45 -31.00 -11.12
CA GLY A 5 12.95 -31.79 -9.95
C GLY A 5 13.15 -31.00 -8.66
N PHE A 6 12.74 -29.72 -8.61
CA PHE A 6 12.77 -28.93 -7.39
C PHE A 6 11.53 -29.26 -6.55
N ASP A 7 11.74 -29.78 -5.36
CA ASP A 7 10.71 -29.93 -4.34
C ASP A 7 10.40 -28.53 -3.77
N THR A 8 9.51 -27.82 -4.47
CA THR A 8 9.15 -26.44 -4.09
C THR A 8 8.04 -26.52 -3.06
N GLN A 9 8.38 -26.41 -1.79
CA GLN A 9 7.39 -26.27 -0.73
C GLN A 9 6.77 -24.86 -0.80
N CYS A 10 5.46 -24.81 -1.09
CA CYS A 10 4.69 -23.58 -0.99
C CYS A 10 4.23 -23.40 0.47
N LYS A 11 4.64 -22.30 1.10
CA LYS A 11 4.17 -21.92 2.43
C LYS A 11 3.16 -20.78 2.30
N PHE A 12 1.92 -21.02 2.73
CA PHE A 12 0.90 -20.00 2.82
C PHE A 12 0.89 -19.41 4.23
N ILE A 13 0.86 -18.06 4.33
CA ILE A 13 0.75 -17.32 5.58
C ILE A 13 -0.51 -16.48 5.51
N GLU A 14 -1.50 -16.80 6.33
CA GLU A 14 -2.74 -16.03 6.44
C GLU A 14 -2.55 -14.89 7.44
N GLY A 15 -2.92 -13.67 7.05
CA GLY A 15 -2.88 -12.49 7.93
C GLY A 15 -2.57 -11.20 7.18
N SER A 16 -2.55 -10.11 7.94
CA SER A 16 -2.12 -8.81 7.40
C SER A 16 -0.60 -8.77 7.28
N ALA A 17 -0.09 -8.41 6.11
CA ALA A 17 1.35 -8.28 5.87
C ALA A 17 2.02 -7.31 6.85
N LEU A 18 1.29 -6.32 7.40
CA LEU A 18 1.79 -5.40 8.42
C LEU A 18 2.23 -6.11 9.72
N PHE A 19 1.61 -7.26 10.04
CA PHE A 19 1.86 -8.00 11.27
C PHE A 19 2.48 -9.38 11.03
N GLU A 20 2.47 -9.86 9.77
CA GLU A 20 3.09 -11.15 9.43
C GLU A 20 4.52 -11.00 8.92
N LEU A 21 4.85 -9.95 8.15
CA LEU A 21 6.23 -9.71 7.71
C LEU A 21 7.23 -9.57 8.87
N PRO A 22 6.92 -8.88 9.98
CA PRO A 22 7.83 -8.78 11.12
C PRO A 22 8.24 -10.14 11.74
N LYS A 23 7.45 -11.19 11.53
CA LYS A 23 7.72 -12.55 12.02
C LYS A 23 8.67 -13.34 11.12
N ILE A 24 8.93 -12.86 9.91
CA ILE A 24 9.86 -13.49 8.97
C ILE A 24 11.29 -13.09 9.33
N ALA A 25 12.21 -14.06 9.29
CA ALA A 25 13.61 -13.81 9.62
C ALA A 25 14.30 -12.89 8.59
N ASP A 26 15.31 -12.15 9.09
CA ASP A 26 16.08 -11.21 8.28
C ASP A 26 16.83 -11.92 7.14
N GLY A 27 16.87 -11.29 5.97
CA GLY A 27 17.69 -11.75 4.86
C GLY A 27 17.34 -13.17 4.32
N THR A 28 16.07 -13.57 4.41
CA THR A 28 15.62 -14.90 3.93
C THR A 28 14.96 -14.86 2.57
N VAL A 29 14.42 -13.71 2.16
CA VAL A 29 13.64 -13.55 0.92
C VAL A 29 14.54 -13.17 -0.24
N SER A 30 14.51 -13.95 -1.32
CA SER A 30 15.36 -13.74 -2.51
C SER A 30 14.72 -12.82 -3.57
N ALA A 31 13.40 -12.70 -3.60
CA ALA A 31 12.67 -11.77 -4.46
C ALA A 31 11.24 -11.55 -3.93
N VAL A 32 10.66 -10.42 -4.28
CA VAL A 32 9.27 -10.07 -3.94
C VAL A 32 8.54 -9.66 -5.21
N ILE A 33 7.34 -10.20 -5.41
CA ILE A 33 6.40 -9.74 -6.45
C ILE A 33 5.08 -9.47 -5.76
N SER A 34 4.60 -8.23 -5.82
CA SER A 34 3.37 -7.82 -5.12
C SER A 34 2.53 -6.85 -5.94
N SER A 35 1.22 -6.99 -5.81
CA SER A 35 0.23 -6.01 -6.26
C SER A 35 -0.72 -5.75 -5.09
N PRO A 36 -0.41 -4.78 -4.21
CA PRO A 36 -1.24 -4.50 -3.04
C PRO A 36 -2.58 -3.89 -3.45
N PRO A 37 -3.56 -3.78 -2.56
CA PRO A 37 -4.71 -2.93 -2.78
C PRO A 37 -4.28 -1.52 -3.19
N TYR A 38 -4.95 -0.93 -4.19
CA TYR A 38 -4.58 0.39 -4.71
C TYR A 38 -5.28 1.51 -3.94
N CYS A 39 -4.67 2.69 -3.89
CA CYS A 39 -5.21 3.87 -3.23
C CYS A 39 -6.39 4.50 -4.02
N ASN A 40 -7.33 3.68 -4.50
CA ASN A 40 -8.39 4.08 -5.43
C ASN A 40 -9.81 3.95 -4.87
N ARG A 41 -9.95 3.74 -3.54
CA ARG A 41 -11.23 3.54 -2.84
C ARG A 41 -11.93 2.23 -3.20
N TYR A 42 -11.21 1.27 -3.77
CA TYR A 42 -11.79 -0.02 -4.11
C TYR A 42 -11.90 -0.89 -2.85
N ASP A 43 -13.13 -1.20 -2.46
CA ASP A 43 -13.42 -2.04 -1.30
C ASP A 43 -13.54 -3.51 -1.71
N TYR A 44 -12.46 -4.27 -1.50
CA TYR A 44 -12.41 -5.70 -1.82
C TYR A 44 -13.47 -6.50 -1.06
N THR A 45 -13.81 -6.10 0.18
CA THR A 45 -14.82 -6.80 0.97
C THR A 45 -16.24 -6.62 0.43
N ARG A 46 -16.51 -5.53 -0.28
CA ARG A 46 -17.77 -5.34 -1.01
C ARG A 46 -17.79 -6.10 -2.32
N THR A 47 -16.67 -6.08 -3.04
CA THR A 47 -16.56 -6.77 -4.33
C THR A 47 -16.73 -8.26 -4.20
N TYR A 48 -16.13 -8.85 -3.17
CA TYR A 48 -16.17 -10.29 -2.90
C TYR A 48 -17.16 -10.65 -1.78
N ALA A 49 -18.19 -9.83 -1.56
CA ALA A 49 -19.15 -10.04 -0.49
C ALA A 49 -19.92 -11.37 -0.60
N MET A 50 -20.24 -11.78 -1.82
CA MET A 50 -20.94 -13.07 -2.07
C MET A 50 -20.03 -14.25 -1.78
N GLU A 51 -18.78 -14.20 -2.24
CA GLU A 51 -17.80 -15.25 -1.99
C GLU A 51 -17.48 -15.37 -0.49
N LEU A 52 -17.32 -14.24 0.21
CA LEU A 52 -17.10 -14.22 1.66
C LEU A 52 -18.30 -14.83 2.42
N ALA A 53 -19.52 -14.48 2.02
CA ALA A 53 -20.73 -15.06 2.61
C ALA A 53 -20.85 -16.55 2.32
N TYR A 54 -20.54 -16.98 1.08
CA TYR A 54 -20.51 -18.39 0.70
C TYR A 54 -19.51 -19.21 1.52
N LEU A 55 -18.35 -18.63 1.83
CA LEU A 55 -17.33 -19.21 2.70
C LEU A 55 -17.70 -19.14 4.21
N GLY A 56 -18.90 -18.71 4.55
CA GLY A 56 -19.40 -18.67 5.92
C GLY A 56 -18.94 -17.48 6.76
N MET A 57 -18.35 -16.45 6.13
CA MET A 57 -17.92 -15.27 6.87
C MET A 57 -19.12 -14.43 7.33
N SER A 58 -19.19 -14.16 8.63
CA SER A 58 -20.22 -13.29 9.20
C SER A 58 -20.03 -11.83 8.81
N GLU A 59 -21.09 -11.02 8.93
CA GLU A 59 -20.99 -9.56 8.68
C GLU A 59 -19.93 -8.89 9.58
N ALA A 60 -19.82 -9.31 10.83
CA ALA A 60 -18.78 -8.84 11.74
C ALA A 60 -17.37 -9.23 11.25
N GLY A 61 -17.22 -10.45 10.72
CA GLY A 61 -15.99 -10.93 10.08
C GLY A 61 -15.60 -10.09 8.87
N VAL A 62 -16.55 -9.78 7.99
CA VAL A 62 -16.34 -8.91 6.83
C VAL A 62 -15.90 -7.50 7.25
N ARG A 63 -16.55 -6.93 8.28
CA ARG A 63 -16.15 -5.62 8.83
C ARG A 63 -14.74 -5.64 9.41
N LYS A 64 -14.39 -6.70 10.15
CA LYS A 64 -13.04 -6.91 10.69
C LYS A 64 -12.01 -7.03 9.55
N LEU A 65 -12.26 -7.90 8.57
CA LEU A 65 -11.38 -8.08 7.40
C LEU A 65 -11.09 -6.77 6.70
N ARG A 66 -12.12 -5.92 6.50
CA ARG A 66 -11.93 -4.58 5.90
C ARG A 66 -10.93 -3.73 6.68
N GLN A 67 -10.92 -3.82 8.01
CA GLN A 67 -9.98 -3.05 8.84
C GLN A 67 -8.58 -3.68 8.84
N ASP A 68 -8.48 -5.01 8.67
CA ASP A 68 -7.20 -5.74 8.63
C ASP A 68 -6.45 -5.53 7.30
N LEU A 69 -7.19 -5.29 6.21
CA LEU A 69 -6.62 -4.97 4.89
C LEU A 69 -5.88 -3.63 4.90
N LEU A 70 -4.94 -3.46 3.96
CA LEU A 70 -4.27 -2.18 3.71
C LEU A 70 -5.29 -1.05 3.50
N SER A 71 -5.01 0.13 4.04
CA SER A 71 -5.92 1.30 3.96
C SER A 71 -6.08 1.80 2.53
N CYS A 72 -7.05 1.24 1.80
CA CYS A 72 -7.38 1.60 0.43
C CYS A 72 -8.79 2.14 0.25
N THR A 73 -9.60 2.16 1.32
CA THR A 73 -10.96 2.69 1.32
C THR A 73 -11.15 3.78 2.38
N VAL A 74 -12.17 4.61 2.19
CA VAL A 74 -12.49 5.70 3.12
C VAL A 74 -13.06 5.22 4.46
N GLU A 75 -13.46 3.97 4.56
CA GLU A 75 -13.96 3.32 5.78
C GLU A 75 -12.82 2.78 6.67
N ASN A 76 -11.59 2.69 6.16
CA ASN A 76 -10.47 2.24 6.99
C ASN A 76 -10.18 3.22 8.13
N LYS A 77 -9.96 2.66 9.31
CA LYS A 77 -9.47 3.38 10.48
C LYS A 77 -7.94 3.49 10.42
N SER A 78 -7.39 4.47 11.10
CA SER A 78 -5.93 4.56 11.26
C SER A 78 -5.39 3.34 12.02
N LYS A 79 -4.28 2.78 11.56
CA LYS A 79 -3.58 1.67 12.22
C LYS A 79 -2.31 2.13 12.95
N ILE A 80 -2.06 3.45 13.03
CA ILE A 80 -0.83 4.00 13.61
C ILE A 80 -0.66 3.53 15.07
N GLU A 81 -1.70 3.66 15.90
CA GLU A 81 -1.66 3.21 17.30
C GLU A 81 -1.44 1.70 17.39
N GLN A 82 -2.18 0.93 16.59
CA GLN A 82 -2.02 -0.53 16.54
C GLN A 82 -0.62 -0.97 16.12
N LEU A 83 -0.01 -0.27 15.15
CA LEU A 83 1.37 -0.51 14.72
C LEU A 83 2.34 -0.15 15.83
N GLN A 84 2.16 0.99 16.52
CA GLN A 84 3.00 1.41 17.62
C GLN A 84 3.00 0.37 18.75
N ASP A 85 1.83 -0.06 19.18
CA ASP A 85 1.67 -1.07 20.23
C ASP A 85 2.30 -2.40 19.81
N TYR A 86 2.10 -2.83 18.56
CA TYR A 86 2.67 -4.06 18.04
C TYR A 86 4.21 -4.02 18.03
N TYR A 87 4.81 -2.95 17.49
CA TYR A 87 6.27 -2.82 17.44
C TYR A 87 6.88 -2.70 18.83
N LYS A 88 6.20 -2.05 19.77
CA LYS A 88 6.58 -2.02 21.18
C LYS A 88 6.53 -3.44 21.79
N GLN A 89 5.46 -4.18 21.55
CA GLN A 89 5.28 -5.55 22.06
C GLN A 89 6.38 -6.51 21.57
N ILE A 90 6.84 -6.38 20.32
CA ILE A 90 7.94 -7.18 19.77
C ILE A 90 9.34 -6.61 20.05
N GLY A 91 9.45 -5.56 20.87
CA GLY A 91 10.74 -4.93 21.23
C GLY A 91 11.43 -4.19 20.08
N GLN A 92 10.66 -3.66 19.13
CA GLN A 92 11.17 -3.00 17.92
C GLN A 92 10.71 -1.52 17.82
N GLN A 93 10.64 -0.83 18.95
CA GLN A 93 10.20 0.57 19.03
C GLN A 93 11.03 1.49 18.13
N GLU A 94 12.36 1.33 18.11
CA GLU A 94 13.25 2.13 17.27
C GLU A 94 12.95 1.97 15.76
N ARG A 95 12.56 0.76 15.35
CA ARG A 95 12.16 0.52 13.95
C ARG A 95 10.86 1.25 13.62
N TYR A 96 9.89 1.24 14.53
CA TYR A 96 8.67 2.01 14.38
C TYR A 96 8.98 3.50 14.21
N GLU A 97 9.76 4.09 15.12
CA GLU A 97 10.12 5.51 15.13
C GLU A 97 10.86 5.91 13.85
N ARG A 98 11.86 5.13 13.45
CA ARG A 98 12.57 5.35 12.18
C ARG A 98 11.62 5.33 10.97
N THR A 99 10.68 4.38 10.94
CA THR A 99 9.72 4.28 9.83
C THR A 99 8.74 5.45 9.84
N MET A 100 8.27 5.88 10.99
CA MET A 100 7.41 7.06 11.12
C MET A 100 8.13 8.34 10.71
N ASN A 101 9.39 8.52 11.10
CA ASN A 101 10.20 9.68 10.69
C ASN A 101 10.31 9.77 9.16
N ILE A 102 10.51 8.65 8.45
CA ILE A 102 10.50 8.62 6.98
C ILE A 102 9.15 9.13 6.43
N VAL A 103 8.02 8.71 7.01
CA VAL A 103 6.70 9.17 6.59
C VAL A 103 6.51 10.67 6.85
N ASP A 104 6.88 11.12 8.04
CA ASP A 104 6.61 12.48 8.51
C ASP A 104 7.57 13.50 7.85
N GLU A 105 8.78 13.11 7.50
CA GLU A 105 9.78 13.97 6.83
C GLU A 105 9.71 13.92 5.30
N ASN A 106 8.90 13.02 4.71
CA ASN A 106 8.82 12.89 3.26
C ASN A 106 8.11 14.10 2.62
N ALA A 107 8.90 14.99 2.01
CA ALA A 107 8.41 16.24 1.43
C ALA A 107 7.34 16.03 0.33
N ALA A 108 7.51 15.00 -0.52
CA ALA A 108 6.56 14.72 -1.59
C ALA A 108 5.21 14.25 -1.04
N LEU A 109 5.22 13.43 0.02
CA LEU A 109 4.00 13.00 0.68
C LEU A 109 3.32 14.16 1.42
N GLN A 110 4.10 15.05 2.05
CA GLN A 110 3.57 16.26 2.68
C GLN A 110 2.92 17.19 1.65
N GLU A 111 3.54 17.40 0.49
CA GLU A 111 2.99 18.20 -0.60
C GLU A 111 1.63 17.66 -1.05
N ILE A 112 1.51 16.36 -1.31
CA ILE A 112 0.24 15.72 -1.68
C ILE A 112 -0.81 15.86 -0.58
N ASN A 113 -0.45 15.65 0.68
CA ASN A 113 -1.38 15.79 1.80
C ASN A 113 -1.88 17.25 1.94
N ASN A 114 -0.99 18.22 1.75
CA ASN A 114 -1.35 19.65 1.78
C ASN A 114 -2.23 20.03 0.59
N ALA A 115 -1.93 19.56 -0.62
CA ALA A 115 -2.77 19.78 -1.79
C ALA A 115 -4.19 19.23 -1.58
N LEU A 116 -4.30 17.99 -1.09
CA LEU A 116 -5.60 17.37 -0.78
C LEU A 116 -6.35 18.11 0.35
N LYS A 117 -5.63 18.59 1.37
CA LYS A 117 -6.22 19.38 2.45
C LYS A 117 -6.83 20.68 1.91
N ASN A 118 -6.09 21.42 1.10
CA ASN A 118 -6.57 22.64 0.46
C ASN A 118 -7.82 22.37 -0.42
N ARG A 119 -7.82 21.29 -1.21
CA ARG A 119 -8.98 20.88 -2.02
C ARG A 119 -10.20 20.54 -1.15
N ASN A 120 -9.98 19.92 0.01
CA ASN A 120 -11.05 19.59 0.95
C ASN A 120 -11.62 20.84 1.62
N GLU A 121 -10.78 21.79 2.03
CA GLU A 121 -11.18 23.07 2.63
C GLU A 121 -12.01 23.90 1.64
N ASN A 122 -11.68 23.83 0.35
CA ASN A 122 -12.45 24.46 -0.73
C ASN A 122 -13.74 23.69 -1.11
N GLY A 123 -14.08 22.60 -0.41
CA GLY A 123 -15.28 21.81 -0.68
C GLY A 123 -15.21 21.00 -1.98
N GLU A 124 -14.02 20.82 -2.57
CA GLU A 124 -13.83 20.14 -3.85
C GLU A 124 -13.71 18.62 -3.71
N ILE A 125 -13.41 18.10 -2.52
CA ILE A 125 -13.38 16.66 -2.22
C ILE A 125 -14.75 16.22 -1.72
N ASN A 126 -15.36 15.27 -2.43
CA ASN A 126 -16.70 14.76 -2.14
C ASN A 126 -16.79 13.86 -0.89
N ASN A 127 -15.67 13.39 -0.37
CA ASN A 127 -15.60 12.55 0.84
C ASN A 127 -14.34 12.89 1.64
N LYS A 128 -14.52 13.48 2.81
CA LYS A 128 -13.43 13.88 3.73
C LYS A 128 -12.52 12.70 4.15
N GLY A 129 -13.02 11.48 4.09
CA GLY A 129 -12.24 10.26 4.38
C GLY A 129 -11.09 10.01 3.40
N VAL A 130 -11.08 10.66 2.22
CA VAL A 130 -10.00 10.53 1.22
C VAL A 130 -8.64 10.94 1.80
N LEU A 131 -8.58 12.05 2.55
CA LEU A 131 -7.32 12.54 3.14
C LEU A 131 -6.74 11.50 4.10
N LYS A 132 -7.58 11.00 5.01
CA LYS A 132 -7.19 9.98 5.98
C LYS A 132 -6.76 8.68 5.29
N MET A 133 -7.49 8.27 4.27
CA MET A 133 -7.17 7.07 3.49
C MET A 133 -5.81 7.20 2.80
N VAL A 134 -5.54 8.31 2.09
CA VAL A 134 -4.26 8.53 1.39
C VAL A 134 -3.11 8.55 2.38
N LYS A 135 -3.22 9.30 3.49
CA LYS A 135 -2.19 9.32 4.53
C LYS A 135 -1.96 7.93 5.10
N GLY A 136 -3.02 7.21 5.49
CA GLY A 136 -2.94 5.85 6.03
C GLY A 136 -2.31 4.87 5.05
N TYR A 137 -2.67 4.94 3.78
CA TYR A 137 -2.14 4.09 2.72
C TYR A 137 -0.61 4.18 2.61
N PHE A 138 -0.07 5.39 2.48
CA PHE A 138 1.38 5.56 2.35
C PHE A 138 2.12 5.27 3.66
N THR A 139 1.54 5.58 4.82
CA THR A 139 2.10 5.18 6.11
C THR A 139 2.23 3.66 6.19
N GLU A 140 1.16 2.93 5.94
CA GLU A 140 1.15 1.47 5.99
C GLU A 140 2.11 0.85 4.96
N LEU A 141 2.18 1.39 3.74
CA LEU A 141 3.16 0.95 2.73
C LEU A 141 4.60 1.18 3.19
N THR A 142 4.90 2.28 3.88
CA THR A 142 6.25 2.54 4.39
C THR A 142 6.66 1.49 5.42
N PHE A 143 5.74 1.08 6.30
CA PHE A 143 5.98 -0.05 7.20
C PHE A 143 6.22 -1.36 6.45
N LEU A 144 5.43 -1.65 5.42
CA LEU A 144 5.64 -2.84 4.58
C LEU A 144 7.01 -2.79 3.89
N PHE A 145 7.41 -1.66 3.35
CA PHE A 145 8.72 -1.52 2.68
C PHE A 145 9.88 -1.66 3.66
N SER A 146 9.75 -1.13 4.88
CA SER A 146 10.74 -1.30 5.95
C SER A 146 10.93 -2.78 6.29
N GLU A 147 9.85 -3.54 6.44
CA GLU A 147 9.91 -4.97 6.69
C GLU A 147 10.41 -5.76 5.47
N LEU A 148 9.97 -5.40 4.25
CA LEU A 148 10.50 -6.02 3.03
C LEU A 148 12.00 -5.81 2.89
N TYR A 149 12.49 -4.60 3.20
CA TYR A 149 13.93 -4.35 3.19
C TYR A 149 14.67 -5.25 4.17
N ARG A 150 14.16 -5.42 5.38
CA ARG A 150 14.76 -6.29 6.40
C ARG A 150 14.80 -7.76 5.97
N VAL A 151 13.65 -8.30 5.50
CA VAL A 151 13.55 -9.74 5.16
C VAL A 151 14.22 -10.12 3.85
N CYS A 152 14.39 -9.17 2.92
CA CYS A 152 15.08 -9.39 1.66
C CYS A 152 16.58 -9.64 1.87
N LYS A 153 17.17 -10.56 1.10
CA LYS A 153 18.62 -10.73 0.97
C LYS A 153 19.23 -9.53 0.25
N THR A 154 20.49 -9.25 0.52
CA THR A 154 21.27 -8.31 -0.31
C THR A 154 21.23 -8.76 -1.76
N GLY A 155 20.94 -7.82 -2.65
CA GLY A 155 20.78 -8.07 -4.09
C GLY A 155 19.40 -8.57 -4.51
N ALA A 156 18.46 -8.79 -3.58
CA ALA A 156 17.09 -9.19 -3.89
C ALA A 156 16.32 -8.08 -4.63
N TYR A 157 15.46 -8.47 -5.56
CA TYR A 157 14.58 -7.56 -6.30
C TYR A 157 13.17 -7.56 -5.71
N VAL A 158 12.57 -6.39 -5.69
CA VAL A 158 11.16 -6.17 -5.36
C VAL A 158 10.45 -5.59 -6.59
N ALA A 159 9.44 -6.30 -7.10
CA ALA A 159 8.54 -5.83 -8.14
C ALA A 159 7.19 -5.47 -7.52
N PHE A 160 6.80 -4.21 -7.65
CA PHE A 160 5.62 -3.66 -7.00
C PHE A 160 4.68 -3.03 -8.02
N VAL A 161 3.47 -3.61 -8.18
CA VAL A 161 2.48 -3.17 -9.16
C VAL A 161 1.49 -2.23 -8.52
N ASN A 162 1.28 -1.04 -9.09
CA ASN A 162 0.31 -0.07 -8.59
C ASN A 162 -0.26 0.83 -9.70
N ASP A 163 -1.35 1.52 -9.39
CA ASP A 163 -1.96 2.55 -10.23
C ASP A 163 -1.75 3.92 -9.59
N ASN A 164 -1.47 4.94 -10.41
CA ASN A 164 -1.62 6.32 -9.98
C ASN A 164 -3.11 6.64 -9.81
N VAL A 165 -3.42 7.54 -8.89
CA VAL A 165 -4.81 7.92 -8.60
C VAL A 165 -4.99 9.43 -8.67
N ARG A 166 -6.24 9.89 -8.67
CA ARG A 166 -6.57 11.31 -8.78
C ARG A 166 -7.79 11.64 -7.92
N TYR A 167 -7.66 12.68 -7.10
CA TYR A 167 -8.74 13.21 -6.27
C TYR A 167 -8.85 14.71 -6.45
N ALA A 168 -10.04 15.20 -6.73
CA ALA A 168 -10.32 16.64 -6.93
C ALA A 168 -9.32 17.34 -7.87
N GLY A 169 -8.95 16.67 -8.96
CA GLY A 169 -7.98 17.19 -9.92
C GLY A 169 -6.52 16.92 -9.58
N GLU A 170 -6.17 16.66 -8.33
CA GLU A 170 -4.81 16.36 -7.90
C GLU A 170 -4.43 14.93 -8.25
N VAL A 171 -3.37 14.76 -9.04
CA VAL A 171 -2.80 13.47 -9.38
C VAL A 171 -1.84 13.04 -8.27
N ILE A 172 -2.07 11.85 -7.73
CA ILE A 172 -1.16 11.22 -6.77
C ILE A 172 -0.31 10.23 -7.55
N PRO A 173 0.98 10.52 -7.78
CA PRO A 173 1.89 9.65 -8.51
C PRO A 173 2.38 8.52 -7.59
N VAL A 174 1.53 7.51 -7.39
CA VAL A 174 1.78 6.41 -6.44
C VAL A 174 3.09 5.70 -6.72
N ASP A 175 3.43 5.52 -8.00
CA ASP A 175 4.68 4.90 -8.43
C ASP A 175 5.93 5.69 -8.00
N PHE A 176 5.91 7.01 -8.13
CA PHE A 176 7.03 7.85 -7.67
C PHE A 176 7.08 7.95 -6.15
N LEU A 177 5.92 8.14 -5.48
CA LEU A 177 5.87 8.22 -4.02
C LEU A 177 6.34 6.92 -3.35
N THR A 178 5.89 5.77 -3.84
CA THR A 178 6.33 4.47 -3.31
C THR A 178 7.80 4.21 -3.58
N THR A 179 8.32 4.62 -4.74
CA THR A 179 9.74 4.51 -5.07
C THR A 179 10.59 5.41 -4.16
N ASN A 180 10.16 6.65 -3.94
CA ASN A 180 10.87 7.59 -3.06
C ASN A 180 10.89 7.11 -1.60
N LEU A 181 9.77 6.60 -1.07
CA LEU A 181 9.71 6.00 0.27
C LEU A 181 10.61 4.76 0.37
N ALA A 182 10.60 3.89 -0.65
CA ALA A 182 11.46 2.72 -0.68
C ALA A 182 12.96 3.10 -0.72
N GLU A 183 13.33 4.16 -1.45
CA GLU A 183 14.68 4.69 -1.51
C GLU A 183 15.14 5.23 -0.14
N GLN A 184 14.28 5.97 0.57
CA GLN A 184 14.58 6.48 1.91
C GLN A 184 14.76 5.35 2.95
N ILE A 185 14.13 4.19 2.74
CA ILE A 185 14.34 2.99 3.55
C ILE A 185 15.69 2.34 3.27
N GLY A 186 16.21 2.47 2.02
CA GLY A 186 17.50 1.92 1.61
C GLY A 186 17.47 1.08 0.33
N PHE A 187 16.32 0.89 -0.29
CA PHE A 187 16.24 0.27 -1.61
C PHE A 187 16.87 1.16 -2.68
N THR A 188 17.48 0.53 -3.67
CA THR A 188 17.95 1.22 -4.87
C THR A 188 16.87 1.11 -5.96
N PRO A 189 16.29 2.24 -6.42
CA PRO A 189 15.39 2.23 -7.56
C PRO A 189 16.11 1.73 -8.82
N VAL A 190 15.50 0.78 -9.53
CA VAL A 190 16.08 0.21 -10.76
C VAL A 190 15.33 0.68 -11.98
N LYS A 191 14.00 0.54 -11.98
CA LYS A 191 13.18 0.88 -13.13
C LYS A 191 11.69 1.00 -12.78
N ILE A 192 10.99 1.86 -13.53
CA ILE A 192 9.53 1.94 -13.53
C ILE A 192 9.05 1.57 -14.93
N TYR A 193 8.34 0.45 -15.04
CA TYR A 193 7.64 0.08 -16.26
C TYR A 193 6.25 0.71 -16.23
N THR A 194 5.86 1.36 -17.30
CA THR A 194 4.52 1.91 -17.46
C THR A 194 3.70 1.02 -18.37
N LEU A 195 2.50 0.67 -17.93
CA LEU A 195 1.56 -0.12 -18.71
C LEU A 195 0.60 0.83 -19.44
N LYS A 196 0.35 0.56 -20.71
CA LYS A 196 -0.58 1.36 -21.50
C LYS A 196 -2.00 1.20 -20.96
N GLN A 197 -2.60 2.28 -20.46
CA GLN A 197 -3.99 2.32 -20.08
C GLN A 197 -4.82 3.06 -21.12
N GLN A 198 -5.96 2.49 -21.50
CA GLN A 198 -6.89 3.10 -22.45
C GLN A 198 -8.04 3.86 -21.73
N LYS A 199 -8.32 3.55 -20.48
CA LYS A 199 -9.45 4.12 -19.72
C LYS A 199 -8.97 4.65 -18.38
N GLY A 200 -9.51 5.80 -17.98
CA GLY A 200 -9.33 6.33 -16.64
C GLY A 200 -10.04 5.46 -15.59
N ASN A 201 -9.52 5.51 -14.37
CA ASN A 201 -10.07 4.81 -13.24
C ASN A 201 -11.43 5.41 -12.81
N SER A 202 -12.36 4.56 -12.40
CA SER A 202 -13.75 4.95 -12.05
C SER A 202 -13.86 5.82 -10.80
N SER A 203 -12.83 5.85 -9.94
CA SER A 203 -12.81 6.65 -8.72
C SER A 203 -12.55 8.14 -8.94
N GLN A 204 -12.24 8.55 -10.18
CA GLN A 204 -12.02 9.96 -10.51
C GLN A 204 -13.33 10.76 -10.42
N GLN A 205 -13.27 11.93 -9.80
CA GLN A 205 -14.36 12.89 -9.84
C GLN A 205 -14.49 13.50 -11.23
N MET A 206 -15.54 13.10 -11.95
CA MET A 206 -15.68 13.39 -13.38
C MET A 206 -16.25 14.76 -13.71
N LYS A 207 -17.05 15.38 -12.81
CA LYS A 207 -17.81 16.59 -13.12
C LYS A 207 -16.93 17.76 -13.59
N LYS A 208 -16.18 18.37 -12.68
CA LYS A 208 -15.35 19.56 -12.94
C LYS A 208 -14.02 19.20 -13.61
N TYR A 209 -13.47 18.03 -13.28
CA TYR A 209 -12.07 17.67 -13.61
C TYR A 209 -11.94 16.73 -14.80
N GLY A 210 -13.04 16.23 -15.35
CA GLY A 210 -13.03 15.26 -16.45
C GLY A 210 -12.36 13.93 -16.09
N ARG A 211 -12.25 13.06 -17.07
CA ARG A 211 -11.55 11.76 -16.95
C ARG A 211 -10.17 11.85 -17.59
N VAL A 212 -9.13 11.44 -16.87
CA VAL A 212 -7.75 11.39 -17.35
C VAL A 212 -7.26 9.94 -17.27
N ALA A 213 -6.58 9.46 -18.30
CA ALA A 213 -5.89 8.18 -18.25
C ALA A 213 -4.72 8.30 -17.27
N LEU A 214 -4.76 7.54 -16.19
CA LEU A 214 -3.71 7.48 -15.19
C LEU A 214 -2.80 6.29 -15.50
N ARG A 215 -1.52 6.46 -15.16
CA ARG A 215 -0.51 5.45 -15.41
C ARG A 215 -0.65 4.30 -14.42
N LYS A 216 -0.66 3.06 -14.93
CA LYS A 216 -0.41 1.84 -14.18
C LYS A 216 1.06 1.49 -14.33
N SER A 217 1.72 1.11 -13.25
CA SER A 217 3.16 0.93 -13.24
C SER A 217 3.59 -0.33 -12.51
N ILE A 218 4.76 -0.84 -12.91
CA ILE A 218 5.51 -1.83 -12.15
C ILE A 218 6.82 -1.16 -11.76
N THR A 219 7.00 -0.89 -10.49
CA THR A 219 8.24 -0.35 -9.94
C THR A 219 9.16 -1.49 -9.52
N ILE A 220 10.43 -1.40 -9.89
CA ILE A 220 11.46 -2.38 -9.56
C ILE A 220 12.50 -1.72 -8.68
N TRP A 221 12.73 -2.29 -7.51
CA TRP A 221 13.76 -1.89 -6.56
C TRP A 221 14.70 -3.04 -6.27
N LYS A 222 15.91 -2.74 -5.82
CA LYS A 222 16.92 -3.71 -5.39
C LYS A 222 17.41 -3.37 -3.99
N LYS A 223 17.55 -4.37 -3.13
CA LYS A 223 18.24 -4.24 -1.84
C LYS A 223 19.74 -4.37 -2.01
#